data_48e680af18d78b4c93f416d9c58a3c84
#
_entry.id   48e680af18d78b4c93f416d9c58a3c84
#
_cell.length_a   1.000
_cell.length_b   1.000
_cell.length_c   1.000
_cell.angle_alpha   90.00
_cell.angle_beta   90.00
_cell.angle_gamma   90.00
#
_symmetry.space_group_name_H-M   'P 1'
#
loop_
_entity.id
_entity.type
_entity.pdbx_description
1 polymer ?
#
loop_
_entity_poly.entity_id
_entity_poly.type
_entity_poly.pdbx_seq_one_letter_code
_entity_poly.pdbx_strand_id
1 'polypeptide(L)'
;METISEELRNRTEKFAALHKGPGMFILPNAWDIGSAVVYQNEGFKAAATSSAGVTYSLGQSDCQQIDFEDLLWVVRKMTSRVNIPVSVDFERGYADTAAEIKENARRLLLAGASGFNVEDGDPKGAMGPVERQLMVIDVLKELKKELSLNFVINARTDAYWYNVADEDRKLSLSLERGRKYAEAGADCVFVAGPVDLPAVKRIVEEIPAPINILLNGKYHDFKELEKAGVRRLSAGSGPSRCIYEELIHMADDLKEGKCDSILDCKFTYRQANEYFKK
;
A
#
# COMPACT_ATOMS: atom_id res chain seq x y z
N MET A 1 -3.67 29.36 4.70
CA MET A 1 -3.79 27.93 5.07
C MET A 1 -4.69 27.29 4.02
N GLU A 2 -4.22 26.27 3.33
CA GLU A 2 -5.07 25.51 2.40
C GLU A 2 -6.17 24.81 3.18
N THR A 3 -7.40 24.96 2.73
CA THR A 3 -8.57 24.44 3.44
C THR A 3 -8.72 22.95 3.09
N ILE A 4 -8.64 22.08 4.09
CA ILE A 4 -8.93 20.64 3.94
C ILE A 4 -10.41 20.48 3.59
N SER A 5 -10.69 19.82 2.46
CA SER A 5 -12.06 19.59 2.00
C SER A 5 -12.82 18.62 2.93
N GLU A 6 -14.13 18.78 3.02
CA GLU A 6 -14.99 17.83 3.76
C GLU A 6 -14.92 16.42 3.17
N GLU A 7 -14.79 16.32 1.85
CA GLU A 7 -14.64 15.05 1.16
C GLU A 7 -13.38 14.30 1.62
N LEU A 8 -12.23 14.99 1.72
CA LEU A 8 -10.99 14.40 2.23
C LEU A 8 -11.13 13.95 3.69
N ARG A 9 -11.76 14.78 4.55
CA ARG A 9 -12.05 14.39 5.94
C ARG A 9 -12.87 13.12 5.98
N ASN A 10 -13.95 13.04 5.23
CA ASN A 10 -14.82 11.88 5.18
C ASN A 10 -14.08 10.62 4.67
N ARG A 11 -13.20 10.75 3.68
CA ARG A 11 -12.39 9.63 3.17
C ARG A 11 -11.39 9.14 4.23
N THR A 12 -10.69 10.04 4.92
CA THR A 12 -9.73 9.66 5.96
C THR A 12 -10.43 9.00 7.15
N GLU A 13 -11.58 9.49 7.59
CA GLU A 13 -12.36 8.88 8.67
C GLU A 13 -12.87 7.48 8.28
N LYS A 14 -13.40 7.31 7.06
CA LYS A 14 -13.81 6.00 6.55
C LYS A 14 -12.64 5.02 6.54
N PHE A 15 -11.45 5.46 6.13
CA PHE A 15 -10.27 4.61 6.09
C PHE A 15 -9.78 4.25 7.49
N ALA A 16 -9.73 5.19 8.41
CA ALA A 16 -9.38 4.95 9.81
C ALA A 16 -10.36 3.98 10.49
N ALA A 17 -11.67 4.10 10.18
CA ALA A 17 -12.69 3.20 10.71
C ALA A 17 -12.48 1.73 10.27
N LEU A 18 -11.97 1.46 9.06
CA LEU A 18 -11.64 0.11 8.62
C LEU A 18 -10.59 -0.56 9.52
N HIS A 19 -9.63 0.21 10.05
CA HIS A 19 -8.58 -0.31 10.93
C HIS A 19 -9.08 -0.58 12.36
N LYS A 20 -10.18 0.05 12.76
CA LYS A 20 -10.79 -0.09 14.11
C LYS A 20 -11.98 -1.05 14.13
N GLY A 21 -12.55 -1.38 12.96
CA GLY A 21 -13.72 -2.24 12.84
C GLY A 21 -13.46 -3.71 13.20
N PRO A 22 -14.48 -4.57 13.21
CA PRO A 22 -14.33 -6.01 13.37
C PRO A 22 -13.84 -6.68 12.09
N GLY A 23 -13.26 -7.87 12.21
CA GLY A 23 -12.82 -8.71 11.10
C GLY A 23 -11.62 -8.17 10.33
N MET A 24 -11.21 -8.88 9.31
CA MET A 24 -10.15 -8.49 8.38
C MET A 24 -10.74 -7.79 7.16
N PHE A 25 -10.09 -6.73 6.67
CA PHE A 25 -10.41 -6.16 5.36
C PHE A 25 -9.27 -6.38 4.37
N ILE A 26 -9.65 -6.65 3.13
CA ILE A 26 -8.70 -6.75 2.02
C ILE A 26 -8.50 -5.36 1.44
N LEU A 27 -7.25 -4.96 1.27
CA LEU A 27 -6.86 -3.71 0.65
C LEU A 27 -6.08 -4.00 -0.64
N PRO A 28 -6.76 -4.00 -1.80
CA PRO A 28 -6.09 -4.23 -3.07
C PRO A 28 -5.17 -3.06 -3.42
N ASN A 29 -4.07 -3.36 -4.13
CA ASN A 29 -3.10 -2.35 -4.51
C ASN A 29 -3.26 -1.97 -5.98
N ALA A 30 -3.64 -0.72 -6.21
CA ALA A 30 -3.73 -0.11 -7.52
C ALA A 30 -2.36 0.42 -7.98
N TRP A 31 -2.12 0.40 -9.28
CA TRP A 31 -0.88 0.88 -9.87
C TRP A 31 -1.09 1.98 -10.90
N ASP A 32 -2.32 2.14 -11.36
CA ASP A 32 -2.77 3.18 -12.27
C ASP A 32 -4.21 3.59 -11.94
N ILE A 33 -4.72 4.54 -12.69
CA ILE A 33 -6.07 5.07 -12.49
C ILE A 33 -7.13 4.01 -12.81
N GLY A 34 -6.88 3.21 -13.86
CA GLY A 34 -7.78 2.14 -14.30
C GLY A 34 -7.97 1.07 -13.24
N SER A 35 -6.90 0.56 -12.65
CA SER A 35 -6.94 -0.44 -11.59
C SER A 35 -7.66 0.06 -10.34
N ALA A 36 -7.51 1.34 -9.98
CA ALA A 36 -8.26 1.94 -8.87
C ALA A 36 -9.77 1.99 -9.14
N VAL A 37 -10.17 2.33 -10.37
CA VAL A 37 -11.58 2.31 -10.79
C VAL A 37 -12.14 0.88 -10.74
N VAL A 38 -11.36 -0.11 -11.19
CA VAL A 38 -11.75 -1.52 -11.10
C VAL A 38 -12.03 -1.90 -9.65
N TYR A 39 -11.12 -1.63 -8.72
CA TYR A 39 -11.34 -1.98 -7.31
C TYR A 39 -12.55 -1.28 -6.70
N GLN A 40 -12.79 -0.01 -7.04
CA GLN A 40 -14.01 0.66 -6.61
C GLN A 40 -15.28 0.00 -7.16
N ASN A 41 -15.32 -0.30 -8.46
CA ASN A 41 -16.48 -0.87 -9.12
C ASN A 41 -16.78 -2.30 -8.64
N GLU A 42 -15.74 -3.05 -8.27
CA GLU A 42 -15.86 -4.38 -7.64
C GLU A 42 -16.21 -4.31 -6.13
N GLY A 43 -16.50 -3.11 -5.59
CA GLY A 43 -17.07 -2.93 -4.25
C GLY A 43 -16.03 -2.93 -3.12
N PHE A 44 -14.74 -2.82 -3.40
CA PHE A 44 -13.75 -2.65 -2.35
C PHE A 44 -13.95 -1.33 -1.60
N LYS A 45 -13.83 -1.38 -0.28
CA LYS A 45 -14.08 -0.21 0.59
C LYS A 45 -12.95 0.81 0.59
N ALA A 46 -11.78 0.43 0.13
CA ALA A 46 -10.59 1.26 -0.03
C ALA A 46 -9.61 0.58 -1.00
N ALA A 47 -8.67 1.33 -1.54
CA ALA A 47 -7.52 0.81 -2.28
C ALA A 47 -6.23 1.40 -1.73
N ALA A 48 -5.10 0.75 -2.00
CA ALA A 48 -3.78 1.33 -1.79
C ALA A 48 -3.05 1.48 -3.13
N THR A 49 -2.02 2.31 -3.21
CA THR A 49 -1.06 2.19 -4.30
C THR A 49 -0.05 1.08 -3.99
N SER A 50 0.70 0.67 -5.00
CA SER A 50 1.89 -0.15 -4.88
C SER A 50 3.03 0.59 -5.56
N SER A 51 4.12 0.87 -4.83
CA SER A 51 5.32 1.51 -5.40
C SER A 51 5.78 0.79 -6.66
N ALA A 52 6.05 -0.50 -6.55
CA ALA A 52 6.46 -1.34 -7.67
C ALA A 52 5.47 -1.30 -8.84
N GLY A 53 4.16 -1.42 -8.57
CA GLY A 53 3.15 -1.36 -9.63
C GLY A 53 3.12 -0.01 -10.33
N VAL A 54 3.19 1.09 -9.58
CA VAL A 54 3.23 2.46 -10.14
C VAL A 54 4.47 2.66 -10.99
N THR A 55 5.66 2.30 -10.49
CA THR A 55 6.92 2.45 -11.24
C THR A 55 6.93 1.60 -12.52
N TYR A 56 6.40 0.37 -12.47
CA TYR A 56 6.24 -0.45 -13.68
C TYR A 56 5.32 0.20 -14.71
N SER A 57 4.23 0.85 -14.28
CA SER A 57 3.33 1.55 -15.21
C SER A 57 3.97 2.77 -15.88
N LEU A 58 5.01 3.31 -15.27
CA LEU A 58 5.85 4.39 -15.80
C LEU A 58 7.11 3.89 -16.52
N GLY A 59 7.27 2.57 -16.69
CA GLY A 59 8.38 1.95 -17.41
C GLY A 59 9.69 1.89 -16.62
N GLN A 60 9.64 1.97 -15.28
CA GLN A 60 10.80 1.95 -14.40
C GLN A 60 10.74 0.77 -13.40
N SER A 61 11.87 0.45 -12.78
CA SER A 61 11.94 -0.55 -11.70
C SER A 61 11.57 0.06 -10.36
N ASP A 62 11.25 -0.78 -9.37
CA ASP A 62 10.90 -0.38 -8.00
C ASP A 62 12.06 0.33 -7.25
N CYS A 63 11.83 0.72 -5.99
CA CYS A 63 12.79 1.36 -5.08
C CYS A 63 13.09 2.83 -5.37
N GLN A 64 12.04 3.66 -5.37
CA GLN A 64 12.12 5.13 -5.57
C GLN A 64 12.85 5.54 -6.86
N GLN A 65 12.61 4.82 -7.95
CA GLN A 65 13.17 5.19 -9.25
C GLN A 65 12.38 6.30 -9.95
N ILE A 66 11.14 6.56 -9.51
CA ILE A 66 10.34 7.69 -10.00
C ILE A 66 10.50 8.91 -9.09
N ASP A 67 10.37 10.09 -9.67
CA ASP A 67 10.34 11.32 -8.91
C ASP A 67 9.06 11.45 -8.07
N PHE A 68 9.13 12.21 -6.98
CA PHE A 68 7.97 12.50 -6.14
C PHE A 68 6.82 13.16 -6.94
N GLU A 69 7.11 13.97 -7.94
CA GLU A 69 6.11 14.63 -8.78
C GLU A 69 5.30 13.62 -9.61
N ASP A 70 5.93 12.55 -10.08
CA ASP A 70 5.25 11.46 -10.78
C ASP A 70 4.29 10.71 -9.85
N LEU A 71 4.74 10.36 -8.65
CA LEU A 71 3.86 9.76 -7.64
C LEU A 71 2.67 10.69 -7.31
N LEU A 72 2.93 11.97 -7.07
CA LEU A 72 1.92 12.97 -6.77
C LEU A 72 0.90 13.11 -7.91
N TRP A 73 1.37 13.09 -9.17
CA TRP A 73 0.51 13.11 -10.34
C TRP A 73 -0.41 11.88 -10.41
N VAL A 74 0.14 10.69 -10.24
CA VAL A 74 -0.63 9.42 -10.23
C VAL A 74 -1.69 9.47 -9.13
N VAL A 75 -1.31 9.82 -7.91
CA VAL A 75 -2.22 9.89 -6.76
C VAL A 75 -3.34 10.90 -7.02
N ARG A 76 -3.02 12.11 -7.49
CA ARG A 76 -4.01 13.14 -7.81
C ARG A 76 -5.01 12.66 -8.87
N LYS A 77 -4.54 12.00 -9.92
CA LYS A 77 -5.40 11.45 -10.97
C LYS A 77 -6.28 10.33 -10.44
N MET A 78 -5.72 9.44 -9.64
CA MET A 78 -6.43 8.31 -9.04
C MET A 78 -7.55 8.80 -8.10
N THR A 79 -7.22 9.66 -7.13
CA THR A 79 -8.16 10.17 -6.13
C THR A 79 -9.26 11.07 -6.71
N SER A 80 -8.99 11.73 -7.85
CA SER A 80 -10.01 12.50 -8.58
C SER A 80 -11.02 11.61 -9.34
N ARG A 81 -10.69 10.32 -9.51
CA ARG A 81 -11.49 9.38 -10.29
C ARG A 81 -12.29 8.43 -9.43
N VAL A 82 -11.83 8.11 -8.22
CA VAL A 82 -12.50 7.22 -7.28
C VAL A 82 -13.00 7.95 -6.04
N ASN A 83 -14.07 7.41 -5.43
CA ASN A 83 -14.68 7.96 -4.21
C ASN A 83 -14.26 7.17 -2.95
N ILE A 84 -13.67 5.97 -3.13
CA ILE A 84 -13.12 5.19 -2.02
C ILE A 84 -11.81 5.79 -1.51
N PRO A 85 -11.48 5.61 -0.23
CA PRO A 85 -10.18 6.00 0.32
C PRO A 85 -9.02 5.36 -0.44
N VAL A 86 -7.95 6.14 -0.66
CA VAL A 86 -6.70 5.65 -1.28
C VAL A 86 -5.56 5.83 -0.30
N SER A 87 -4.91 4.73 0.10
CA SER A 87 -3.67 4.71 0.87
C SER A 87 -2.49 4.76 -0.09
N VAL A 88 -1.55 5.67 0.12
CA VAL A 88 -0.38 5.82 -0.75
C VAL A 88 0.78 5.01 -0.19
N ASP A 89 1.41 4.20 -1.03
CA ASP A 89 2.73 3.61 -0.76
C ASP A 89 3.77 4.72 -0.90
N PHE A 90 4.10 5.33 0.23
CA PHE A 90 4.95 6.51 0.32
C PHE A 90 6.41 6.13 0.54
N GLU A 91 6.69 4.81 0.51
CA GLU A 91 8.02 4.24 0.68
C GLU A 91 8.75 4.84 1.89
N ARG A 92 9.84 5.54 1.66
CA ARG A 92 10.64 6.21 2.70
C ARG A 92 10.38 7.71 2.82
N GLY A 93 9.31 8.23 2.19
CA GLY A 93 8.93 9.63 2.23
C GLY A 93 9.46 10.50 1.09
N TYR A 94 10.17 9.92 0.10
CA TYR A 94 10.75 10.61 -1.05
C TYR A 94 11.62 11.82 -0.67
N ALA A 95 12.26 11.76 0.51
CA ALA A 95 13.16 12.80 1.01
C ALA A 95 13.98 12.26 2.19
N ASP A 96 15.04 12.97 2.58
CA ASP A 96 15.89 12.59 3.70
C ASP A 96 15.58 13.37 4.98
N THR A 97 15.10 14.59 4.86
CA THR A 97 14.81 15.45 6.02
C THR A 97 13.36 15.36 6.47
N ALA A 98 13.13 15.52 7.77
CA ALA A 98 11.81 15.55 8.39
C ALA A 98 10.89 16.63 7.76
N ALA A 99 11.44 17.80 7.44
CA ALA A 99 10.69 18.90 6.85
C ALA A 99 10.20 18.59 5.44
N GLU A 100 11.05 18.00 4.59
CA GLU A 100 10.70 17.62 3.22
C GLU A 100 9.70 16.46 3.21
N ILE A 101 9.89 15.43 4.07
CA ILE A 101 8.95 14.33 4.22
C ILE A 101 7.56 14.85 4.62
N LYS A 102 7.53 15.80 5.57
CA LYS A 102 6.28 16.43 6.03
C LYS A 102 5.57 17.16 4.89
N GLU A 103 6.33 17.92 4.09
CA GLU A 103 5.78 18.64 2.94
C GLU A 103 5.30 17.70 1.85
N ASN A 104 6.05 16.67 1.52
CA ASN A 104 5.63 15.65 0.56
C ASN A 104 4.33 14.95 1.01
N ALA A 105 4.26 14.56 2.28
CA ALA A 105 3.04 13.98 2.85
C ALA A 105 1.84 14.95 2.79
N ARG A 106 2.05 16.24 3.12
CA ARG A 106 1.03 17.29 3.00
C ARG A 106 0.49 17.39 1.57
N ARG A 107 1.37 17.42 0.59
CA ARG A 107 0.99 17.51 -0.84
C ARG A 107 0.20 16.30 -1.30
N LEU A 108 0.55 15.09 -0.87
CA LEU A 108 -0.21 13.87 -1.16
C LEU A 108 -1.59 13.87 -0.50
N LEU A 109 -1.71 14.35 0.75
CA LEU A 109 -3.02 14.52 1.42
C LEU A 109 -3.90 15.51 0.67
N LEU A 110 -3.36 16.66 0.26
CA LEU A 110 -4.08 17.64 -0.55
C LEU A 110 -4.46 17.11 -1.93
N ALA A 111 -3.70 16.15 -2.46
CA ALA A 111 -4.06 15.42 -3.66
C ALA A 111 -5.14 14.35 -3.42
N GLY A 112 -5.60 14.12 -2.18
CA GLY A 112 -6.70 13.24 -1.83
C GLY A 112 -6.30 11.89 -1.18
N ALA A 113 -5.03 11.71 -0.82
CA ALA A 113 -4.60 10.52 -0.08
C ALA A 113 -5.31 10.41 1.27
N SER A 114 -5.62 9.18 1.70
CA SER A 114 -6.33 8.90 2.95
C SER A 114 -5.42 8.24 4.00
N GLY A 115 -4.19 7.95 3.67
CA GLY A 115 -3.18 7.36 4.54
C GLY A 115 -1.91 7.02 3.78
N PHE A 116 -0.92 6.59 4.52
CA PHE A 116 0.40 6.26 3.99
C PHE A 116 0.86 4.89 4.46
N ASN A 117 1.51 4.15 3.58
CA ASN A 117 2.43 3.09 3.92
C ASN A 117 3.83 3.69 3.92
N VAL A 118 4.56 3.56 5.03
CA VAL A 118 5.95 4.04 5.17
C VAL A 118 6.83 2.92 5.69
N GLU A 119 8.01 2.72 5.09
CA GLU A 119 8.84 1.55 5.32
C GLU A 119 10.20 1.88 5.92
N ASP A 120 10.77 0.90 6.60
CA ASP A 120 12.07 0.97 7.25
C ASP A 120 13.21 0.37 6.42
N GLY A 121 12.94 0.01 5.17
CA GLY A 121 13.93 -0.47 4.22
C GLY A 121 14.95 0.61 3.82
N ASP A 122 16.11 0.17 3.34
CA ASP A 122 17.17 1.03 2.77
C ASP A 122 17.15 0.88 1.23
N PRO A 123 17.40 1.92 0.44
CA PRO A 123 17.50 1.81 -1.02
C PRO A 123 18.54 0.79 -1.49
N LYS A 124 19.49 0.43 -0.64
CA LYS A 124 20.54 -0.57 -0.91
C LYS A 124 20.05 -2.01 -0.66
N GLY A 125 18.79 -2.20 -0.30
CA GLY A 125 18.23 -3.53 -0.07
C GLY A 125 18.54 -4.12 1.30
N ALA A 126 18.65 -3.30 2.33
CA ALA A 126 18.88 -3.69 3.71
C ALA A 126 17.89 -3.02 4.66
N MET A 127 17.88 -3.47 5.92
CA MET A 127 17.12 -2.79 6.97
C MET A 127 17.77 -1.47 7.33
N GLY A 128 17.03 -0.38 7.24
CA GLY A 128 17.47 0.94 7.69
C GLY A 128 17.47 1.09 9.22
N PRO A 129 18.05 2.20 9.74
CA PRO A 129 17.98 2.53 11.17
C PRO A 129 16.53 2.70 11.63
N VAL A 130 16.19 2.12 12.77
CA VAL A 130 14.83 2.22 13.35
C VAL A 130 14.47 3.67 13.68
N GLU A 131 15.47 4.46 14.07
CA GLU A 131 15.33 5.88 14.42
C GLU A 131 14.78 6.72 13.26
N ARG A 132 15.18 6.37 12.02
CA ARG A 132 14.65 7.03 10.84
C ARG A 132 13.15 6.77 10.68
N GLN A 133 12.72 5.53 10.85
CA GLN A 133 11.28 5.20 10.74
C GLN A 133 10.48 5.84 11.87
N LEU A 134 11.03 5.89 13.08
CA LEU A 134 10.40 6.60 14.20
C LEU A 134 10.26 8.10 13.92
N MET A 135 11.27 8.73 13.32
CA MET A 135 11.20 10.12 12.89
C MET A 135 10.10 10.33 11.83
N VAL A 136 9.96 9.43 10.85
CA VAL A 136 8.90 9.51 9.83
C VAL A 136 7.52 9.41 10.47
N ILE A 137 7.32 8.44 11.37
CA ILE A 137 6.04 8.28 12.10
C ILE A 137 5.71 9.54 12.89
N ASP A 138 6.68 10.12 13.58
CA ASP A 138 6.49 11.33 14.41
C ASP A 138 6.11 12.55 13.55
N VAL A 139 6.80 12.74 12.43
CA VAL A 139 6.48 13.76 11.42
C VAL A 139 5.05 13.64 10.92
N LEU A 140 4.61 12.43 10.57
CA LEU A 140 3.25 12.18 10.09
C LEU A 140 2.21 12.40 11.20
N LYS A 141 2.54 12.02 12.44
CA LYS A 141 1.68 12.26 13.60
C LYS A 141 1.51 13.76 13.92
N GLU A 142 2.58 14.53 13.79
CA GLU A 142 2.49 16.00 13.88
C GLU A 142 1.61 16.57 12.77
N LEU A 143 1.78 16.10 11.55
CA LEU A 143 0.96 16.55 10.41
C LEU A 143 -0.52 16.23 10.60
N LYS A 144 -0.87 15.06 11.21
CA LYS A 144 -2.27 14.74 11.60
C LYS A 144 -2.85 15.83 12.51
N LYS A 145 -2.09 16.28 13.52
CA LYS A 145 -2.51 17.32 14.45
C LYS A 145 -2.66 18.67 13.77
N GLU A 146 -1.67 19.08 12.97
CA GLU A 146 -1.68 20.36 12.26
C GLU A 146 -2.89 20.50 11.33
N LEU A 147 -3.20 19.44 10.57
CA LEU A 147 -4.30 19.45 9.61
C LEU A 147 -5.64 19.08 10.25
N SER A 148 -5.65 18.65 11.52
CA SER A 148 -6.83 18.04 12.16
C SER A 148 -7.46 17.00 11.25
N LEU A 149 -6.65 16.09 10.67
CA LEU A 149 -7.04 15.12 9.66
C LEU A 149 -6.65 13.70 10.11
N ASN A 150 -7.63 12.80 10.17
CA ASN A 150 -7.43 11.43 10.67
C ASN A 150 -7.01 10.45 9.57
N PHE A 151 -5.93 10.74 8.86
CA PHE A 151 -5.35 9.81 7.90
C PHE A 151 -4.60 8.65 8.59
N VAL A 152 -4.46 7.52 7.93
CA VAL A 152 -3.85 6.32 8.51
C VAL A 152 -2.33 6.30 8.27
N ILE A 153 -1.56 6.05 9.32
CA ILE A 153 -0.12 5.77 9.27
C ILE A 153 0.06 4.25 9.41
N ASN A 154 0.41 3.58 8.30
CA ASN A 154 0.72 2.16 8.26
C ASN A 154 2.25 2.00 8.22
N ALA A 155 2.85 1.72 9.37
CA ALA A 155 4.30 1.59 9.50
C ALA A 155 4.76 0.19 9.11
N ARG A 156 5.55 0.10 8.02
CA ARG A 156 6.05 -1.15 7.47
C ARG A 156 7.42 -1.48 8.01
N THR A 157 7.62 -2.75 8.36
CA THR A 157 8.95 -3.33 8.59
C THR A 157 9.24 -4.39 7.54
N ASP A 158 10.46 -4.35 7.01
CA ASP A 158 10.95 -5.20 5.92
C ASP A 158 11.80 -6.37 6.36
N ALA A 159 11.74 -6.75 7.65
CA ALA A 159 12.55 -7.84 8.20
C ALA A 159 12.37 -9.18 7.47
N TYR A 160 11.16 -9.46 6.97
CA TYR A 160 10.87 -10.64 6.15
C TYR A 160 11.09 -10.41 4.65
N TRP A 161 11.11 -9.16 4.21
CA TRP A 161 11.34 -8.80 2.80
C TRP A 161 12.80 -8.94 2.43
N TYR A 162 13.68 -8.39 3.24
CA TYR A 162 15.12 -8.57 3.09
C TYR A 162 15.55 -9.89 3.75
N ASN A 163 16.45 -10.62 3.11
CA ASN A 163 16.95 -11.87 3.64
C ASN A 163 18.02 -11.63 4.72
N VAL A 164 17.62 -11.00 5.83
CA VAL A 164 18.51 -10.51 6.89
C VAL A 164 19.07 -11.61 7.78
N ALA A 165 18.37 -12.75 7.91
CA ALA A 165 18.78 -13.85 8.79
C ALA A 165 17.83 -15.06 8.65
N ASP A 166 17.90 -15.99 9.63
CA ASP A 166 16.92 -17.04 9.81
C ASP A 166 15.51 -16.53 10.20
N GLU A 167 14.52 -17.40 10.18
CA GLU A 167 13.12 -17.04 10.44
C GLU A 167 12.89 -16.51 11.86
N ASP A 168 13.61 -17.04 12.86
CA ASP A 168 13.50 -16.61 14.25
C ASP A 168 14.00 -15.16 14.42
N ARG A 169 15.09 -14.83 13.75
CA ARG A 169 15.65 -13.48 13.75
C ARG A 169 14.74 -12.50 13.01
N LYS A 170 14.15 -12.88 11.87
CA LYS A 170 13.16 -12.07 11.14
C LYS A 170 11.96 -11.76 12.02
N LEU A 171 11.42 -12.77 12.70
CA LEU A 171 10.31 -12.61 13.62
C LEU A 171 10.68 -11.67 14.78
N SER A 172 11.82 -11.92 15.43
CA SER A 172 12.31 -11.09 16.54
C SER A 172 12.46 -9.62 16.14
N LEU A 173 13.05 -9.33 14.98
CA LEU A 173 13.19 -7.98 14.45
C LEU A 173 11.82 -7.34 14.14
N SER A 174 10.90 -8.11 13.56
CA SER A 174 9.55 -7.62 13.26
C SER A 174 8.79 -7.26 14.54
N LEU A 175 8.90 -8.07 15.57
CA LEU A 175 8.28 -7.82 16.88
C LEU A 175 8.89 -6.58 17.55
N GLU A 176 10.23 -6.48 17.59
CA GLU A 176 10.93 -5.33 18.19
C GLU A 176 10.52 -4.03 17.51
N ARG A 177 10.63 -3.98 16.18
CA ARG A 177 10.32 -2.78 15.38
C ARG A 177 8.84 -2.44 15.42
N GLY A 178 7.99 -3.46 15.24
CA GLY A 178 6.54 -3.27 15.25
C GLY A 178 6.01 -2.68 16.54
N ARG A 179 6.53 -3.10 17.70
CA ARG A 179 6.19 -2.50 19.00
C ARG A 179 6.61 -1.03 19.07
N LYS A 180 7.85 -0.72 18.67
CA LYS A 180 8.34 0.67 18.62
C LYS A 180 7.49 1.56 17.72
N TYR A 181 7.03 1.04 16.58
CA TYR A 181 6.18 1.79 15.65
C TYR A 181 4.78 2.02 16.22
N ALA A 182 4.21 1.01 16.86
CA ALA A 182 2.93 1.15 17.56
C ALA A 182 3.02 2.18 18.70
N GLU A 183 4.06 2.10 19.55
CA GLU A 183 4.33 3.06 20.62
C GLU A 183 4.56 4.48 20.12
N ALA A 184 5.22 4.65 18.96
CA ALA A 184 5.40 5.95 18.31
C ALA A 184 4.09 6.54 17.77
N GLY A 185 3.03 5.73 17.62
CA GLY A 185 1.70 6.17 17.22
C GLY A 185 1.33 5.83 15.78
N ALA A 186 1.91 4.79 15.20
CA ALA A 186 1.39 4.19 13.97
C ALA A 186 -0.03 3.66 14.19
N ASP A 187 -0.94 3.90 13.24
CA ASP A 187 -2.33 3.41 13.31
C ASP A 187 -2.43 1.92 12.93
N CYS A 188 -1.44 1.42 12.22
CA CYS A 188 -1.33 0.04 11.77
C CYS A 188 0.15 -0.32 11.61
N VAL A 189 0.53 -1.56 11.88
CA VAL A 189 1.88 -2.06 11.64
C VAL A 189 1.83 -3.09 10.52
N PHE A 190 2.69 -2.92 9.53
CA PHE A 190 2.78 -3.80 8.38
C PHE A 190 4.06 -4.63 8.43
N VAL A 191 3.92 -5.95 8.54
CA VAL A 191 5.03 -6.88 8.37
C VAL A 191 5.01 -7.40 6.93
N ALA A 192 5.91 -6.86 6.10
CA ALA A 192 5.99 -7.18 4.69
C ALA A 192 6.87 -8.41 4.44
N GLY A 193 6.48 -9.22 3.45
CA GLY A 193 7.23 -10.41 3.05
C GLY A 193 6.51 -11.73 3.31
N PRO A 194 7.18 -12.87 3.07
CA PRO A 194 6.59 -14.19 3.18
C PRO A 194 6.55 -14.67 4.64
N VAL A 195 5.51 -14.29 5.38
CA VAL A 195 5.28 -14.66 6.78
C VAL A 195 4.38 -15.89 6.85
N ASP A 196 4.71 -16.89 7.68
CA ASP A 196 3.87 -18.05 7.93
C ASP A 196 2.84 -17.81 9.05
N LEU A 197 1.86 -18.71 9.17
CA LEU A 197 0.78 -18.53 10.14
C LEU A 197 1.24 -18.50 11.62
N PRO A 198 2.17 -19.36 12.08
CA PRO A 198 2.68 -19.28 13.44
C PRO A 198 3.30 -17.89 13.77
N ALA A 199 4.10 -17.36 12.86
CA ALA A 199 4.68 -16.03 13.02
C ALA A 199 3.61 -14.93 12.98
N VAL A 200 2.60 -15.02 12.08
CA VAL A 200 1.47 -14.10 12.03
C VAL A 200 0.73 -14.03 13.36
N LYS A 201 0.44 -15.19 13.99
CA LYS A 201 -0.23 -15.24 15.30
C LYS A 201 0.57 -14.51 16.37
N ARG A 202 1.88 -14.73 16.43
CA ARG A 202 2.75 -14.03 17.37
C ARG A 202 2.82 -12.52 17.11
N ILE A 203 2.89 -12.13 15.84
CA ILE A 203 2.90 -10.69 15.45
C ILE A 203 1.62 -10.01 15.92
N VAL A 204 0.45 -10.63 15.71
CA VAL A 204 -0.84 -10.08 16.14
C VAL A 204 -0.97 -10.03 17.67
N GLU A 205 -0.47 -11.05 18.37
CA GLU A 205 -0.54 -11.11 19.82
C GLU A 205 0.39 -10.10 20.51
N GLU A 206 1.59 -9.91 19.96
CA GLU A 206 2.69 -9.21 20.64
C GLU A 206 2.84 -7.73 20.23
N ILE A 207 2.28 -7.32 19.10
CA ILE A 207 2.33 -5.91 18.66
C ILE A 207 0.98 -5.22 19.00
N PRO A 208 0.98 -4.16 19.84
CA PRO A 208 -0.25 -3.53 20.34
C PRO A 208 -0.84 -2.53 19.30
N ALA A 209 -1.04 -2.99 18.06
CA ALA A 209 -1.64 -2.21 16.98
C ALA A 209 -2.36 -3.14 15.98
N PRO A 210 -3.29 -2.64 15.16
CA PRO A 210 -3.81 -3.36 14.01
C PRO A 210 -2.67 -3.85 13.10
N ILE A 211 -2.73 -5.11 12.67
CA ILE A 211 -1.68 -5.74 11.85
C ILE A 211 -2.11 -5.81 10.39
N ASN A 212 -1.21 -5.36 9.53
CA ASN A 212 -1.26 -5.58 8.10
C ASN A 212 -0.27 -6.69 7.70
N ILE A 213 -0.73 -7.64 6.88
CA ILE A 213 0.09 -8.69 6.28
C ILE A 213 0.02 -8.57 4.76
N LEU A 214 1.09 -8.93 4.08
CA LEU A 214 1.14 -9.04 2.64
C LEU A 214 0.64 -10.43 2.20
N LEU A 215 -0.25 -10.46 1.22
CA LEU A 215 -0.60 -11.72 0.53
C LEU A 215 0.68 -12.33 -0.07
N ASN A 216 0.98 -13.56 0.29
CA ASN A 216 2.22 -14.22 -0.10
C ASN A 216 2.00 -15.71 -0.34
N GLY A 217 2.95 -16.36 -1.05
CA GLY A 217 2.89 -17.78 -1.38
C GLY A 217 3.13 -18.73 -0.20
N LYS A 218 3.66 -18.23 0.93
CA LYS A 218 3.95 -19.04 2.11
C LYS A 218 2.69 -19.33 2.91
N TYR A 219 1.79 -18.34 3.02
CA TYR A 219 0.49 -18.48 3.66
C TYR A 219 -0.53 -17.49 3.12
N HIS A 220 -1.69 -17.97 2.68
CA HIS A 220 -2.72 -17.18 2.01
C HIS A 220 -4.17 -17.66 2.30
N ASP A 221 -4.40 -18.41 3.37
CA ASP A 221 -5.75 -18.73 3.81
C ASP A 221 -6.37 -17.51 4.53
N PHE A 222 -7.29 -16.83 3.87
CA PHE A 222 -7.91 -15.60 4.35
C PHE A 222 -8.70 -15.80 5.65
N LYS A 223 -9.38 -16.95 5.80
CA LYS A 223 -10.17 -17.24 7.01
C LYS A 223 -9.27 -17.47 8.22
N GLU A 224 -8.16 -18.17 8.02
CA GLU A 224 -7.21 -18.39 9.10
C GLU A 224 -6.43 -17.12 9.46
N LEU A 225 -6.10 -16.26 8.49
CA LEU A 225 -5.52 -14.93 8.76
C LEU A 225 -6.48 -14.06 9.56
N GLU A 226 -7.77 -14.04 9.21
CA GLU A 226 -8.79 -13.32 9.96
C GLU A 226 -8.95 -13.85 11.39
N LYS A 227 -9.02 -15.17 11.57
CA LYS A 227 -9.08 -15.82 12.89
C LYS A 227 -7.83 -15.54 13.73
N ALA A 228 -6.66 -15.41 13.10
CA ALA A 228 -5.43 -15.02 13.76
C ALA A 228 -5.44 -13.56 14.23
N GLY A 229 -6.42 -12.76 13.80
CA GLY A 229 -6.57 -11.36 14.19
C GLY A 229 -5.91 -10.35 13.25
N VAL A 230 -5.50 -10.77 12.05
CA VAL A 230 -5.03 -9.85 11.02
C VAL A 230 -6.13 -8.85 10.71
N ARG A 231 -5.79 -7.56 10.70
CA ARG A 231 -6.77 -6.49 10.43
C ARG A 231 -6.82 -6.11 8.96
N ARG A 232 -5.68 -6.05 8.29
CA ARG A 232 -5.53 -5.62 6.90
C ARG A 232 -4.72 -6.66 6.12
N LEU A 233 -5.21 -7.05 4.95
CA LEU A 233 -4.47 -7.88 4.01
C LEU A 233 -4.23 -7.09 2.74
N SER A 234 -2.97 -6.83 2.41
CA SER A 234 -2.55 -6.11 1.21
C SER A 234 -2.11 -7.06 0.11
N ALA A 235 -2.41 -6.74 -1.16
CA ALA A 235 -2.05 -7.58 -2.31
C ALA A 235 -0.65 -7.27 -2.88
N GLY A 236 -0.11 -6.08 -2.59
CA GLY A 236 1.17 -5.62 -3.12
C GLY A 236 1.17 -5.50 -4.65
N SER A 237 2.32 -5.68 -5.27
CA SER A 237 2.47 -5.62 -6.73
C SER A 237 1.97 -6.88 -7.46
N GLY A 238 1.47 -7.90 -6.74
CA GLY A 238 0.99 -9.14 -7.35
C GLY A 238 0.05 -8.92 -8.53
N PRO A 239 -1.06 -8.17 -8.35
CA PRO A 239 -2.02 -7.94 -9.43
C PRO A 239 -1.42 -7.27 -10.67
N SER A 240 -0.57 -6.25 -10.51
CA SER A 240 0.09 -5.59 -11.65
C SER A 240 1.02 -6.53 -12.40
N ARG A 241 1.80 -7.35 -11.68
CA ARG A 241 2.70 -8.34 -12.29
C ARG A 241 1.94 -9.39 -13.10
N CYS A 242 0.80 -9.89 -12.59
CA CYS A 242 -0.04 -10.83 -13.33
C CYS A 242 -0.58 -10.22 -14.63
N ILE A 243 -0.98 -8.95 -14.62
CA ILE A 243 -1.45 -8.25 -15.82
C ILE A 243 -0.30 -8.04 -16.83
N TYR A 244 0.89 -7.67 -16.35
CA TYR A 244 2.06 -7.55 -17.24
C TYR A 244 2.52 -8.90 -17.82
N GLU A 245 2.45 -9.99 -17.04
CA GLU A 245 2.72 -11.34 -17.54
C GLU A 245 1.78 -11.70 -18.68
N GLU A 246 0.49 -11.45 -18.52
CA GLU A 246 -0.50 -11.68 -19.58
C GLU A 246 -0.24 -10.80 -20.82
N LEU A 247 0.14 -9.54 -20.61
CA LEU A 247 0.52 -8.64 -21.72
C LEU A 247 1.76 -9.14 -22.47
N ILE A 248 2.74 -9.73 -21.75
CA ILE A 248 3.92 -10.35 -22.39
C ILE A 248 3.49 -11.53 -23.27
N HIS A 249 2.60 -12.41 -22.78
CA HIS A 249 2.07 -13.53 -23.55
C HIS A 249 1.34 -13.05 -24.82
N MET A 250 0.48 -12.04 -24.70
CA MET A 250 -0.20 -11.44 -25.85
C MET A 250 0.79 -10.87 -26.87
N ALA A 251 1.86 -10.22 -26.40
CA ALA A 251 2.90 -9.67 -27.27
C ALA A 251 3.69 -10.76 -28.02
N ASP A 252 3.96 -11.88 -27.36
CA ASP A 252 4.64 -13.03 -27.99
C ASP A 252 3.73 -13.70 -29.03
N ASP A 253 2.43 -13.90 -28.73
CA ASP A 253 1.45 -14.38 -29.71
C ASP A 253 1.42 -13.49 -30.97
N LEU A 254 1.36 -12.17 -30.78
CA LEU A 254 1.35 -11.23 -31.93
C LEU A 254 2.61 -11.31 -32.77
N LYS A 255 3.80 -11.50 -32.17
CA LYS A 255 5.05 -11.72 -32.93
C LYS A 255 5.00 -12.97 -33.80
N GLU A 256 4.29 -14.01 -33.34
CA GLU A 256 4.09 -15.27 -34.05
C GLU A 256 2.92 -15.22 -35.05
N GLY A 257 2.25 -14.09 -35.21
CA GLY A 257 1.07 -13.93 -36.06
C GLY A 257 -0.20 -14.54 -35.50
N LYS A 258 -0.25 -14.81 -34.19
CA LYS A 258 -1.41 -15.30 -33.45
C LYS A 258 -2.15 -14.12 -32.80
N CYS A 259 -3.47 -14.20 -32.69
CA CYS A 259 -4.29 -13.14 -32.09
C CYS A 259 -5.44 -13.67 -31.23
N ASP A 260 -5.51 -14.98 -31.00
CA ASP A 260 -6.63 -15.63 -30.30
C ASP A 260 -6.74 -15.11 -28.86
N SER A 261 -5.62 -14.92 -28.16
CA SER A 261 -5.57 -14.36 -26.81
C SER A 261 -6.24 -12.98 -26.68
N ILE A 262 -6.21 -12.17 -27.75
CA ILE A 262 -6.86 -10.85 -27.79
C ILE A 262 -8.33 -10.99 -28.24
N LEU A 263 -8.60 -11.79 -29.27
CA LEU A 263 -9.95 -11.94 -29.85
C LEU A 263 -10.90 -12.71 -28.93
N ASP A 264 -10.39 -13.60 -28.11
CA ASP A 264 -11.17 -14.35 -27.12
C ASP A 264 -11.49 -13.55 -25.85
N CYS A 265 -10.98 -12.31 -25.73
CA CYS A 265 -11.29 -11.42 -24.62
C CYS A 265 -12.80 -11.18 -24.52
N LYS A 266 -13.38 -11.49 -23.35
CA LYS A 266 -14.84 -11.31 -23.10
C LYS A 266 -15.18 -9.88 -22.67
N PHE A 267 -14.20 -9.06 -22.31
CA PHE A 267 -14.39 -7.66 -21.95
C PHE A 267 -14.39 -6.80 -23.22
N THR A 268 -15.55 -6.73 -23.86
CA THR A 268 -15.71 -6.04 -25.15
C THR A 268 -15.49 -4.54 -25.04
N TYR A 269 -15.18 -3.89 -26.16
CA TYR A 269 -15.04 -2.42 -26.22
C TYR A 269 -16.25 -1.68 -25.62
N ARG A 270 -17.46 -2.13 -25.87
CA ARG A 270 -18.67 -1.54 -25.31
C ARG A 270 -18.72 -1.70 -23.80
N GLN A 271 -18.44 -2.90 -23.28
CA GLN A 271 -18.41 -3.17 -21.83
C GLN A 271 -17.34 -2.33 -21.15
N ALA A 272 -16.15 -2.22 -21.73
CA ALA A 272 -15.08 -1.39 -21.20
C ALA A 272 -15.49 0.08 -21.08
N ASN A 273 -16.09 0.65 -22.12
CA ASN A 273 -16.56 2.04 -22.08
C ASN A 273 -17.65 2.27 -21.00
N GLU A 274 -18.60 1.35 -20.83
CA GLU A 274 -19.60 1.44 -19.77
C GLU A 274 -18.97 1.27 -18.38
N TYR A 275 -18.03 0.33 -18.22
CA TYR A 275 -17.37 0.04 -16.94
C TYR A 275 -16.57 1.23 -16.40
N PHE A 276 -15.89 1.96 -17.29
CA PHE A 276 -15.08 3.14 -16.94
C PHE A 276 -15.85 4.48 -17.06
N LYS A 277 -17.14 4.45 -17.31
CA LYS A 277 -17.97 5.66 -17.32
C LYS A 277 -18.05 6.29 -15.92
N LYS A 278 -17.98 7.60 -15.87
CA LYS A 278 -18.05 8.34 -14.59
C LYS A 278 -19.49 8.59 -14.21
#